data_1b1063bb2e5b9f51885be0f9d9196f34
#
_entry.id   1b1063bb2e5b9f51885be0f9d9196f34
#
_cell.length_a   1.000
_cell.length_b   1.000
_cell.length_c   1.000
_cell.angle_alpha   90.00
_cell.angle_beta   90.00
_cell.angle_gamma   90.00
#
_symmetry.space_group_name_H-M   'P 1'
#
loop_
_entity.id
_entity.type
_entity.pdbx_description
1 polymer ?
#
loop_
_entity_poly.entity_id
_entity_poly.type
_entity_poly.pdbx_seq_one_letter_code
_entity_poly.pdbx_strand_id
1 'polypeptide(L)'
;MIRINQLKLNIAHTQSDLERKILKTLHMKKEYLQGYKIRRQSIDARKKPDLYYVYSVDVLVKDEAKIKKSIKSNQIQFQAKEDTYNFPANGTREFKHRPVIIGTGPAGLFCGYMLAIHGYRPILLERGADVDQRTKDVETFWKTGTLDPSSNVQFGEGGAGTFSDGKLNTLVKDKSGRNHEVLRIFARHGAPEAITYQSKPHIGTDILSRVVKEMRECICAHGGEVRFHSQVTDIQTVTTGNTKVLRKLEVYDLKKQEKYVLDTELAVFAIGHSARDTFAMLHQHEVPMQPKAFAVGVRMEHPQEMINKDQYGEHYPDFLPAAPYKLTANLKNGRGVYTFCMCPGGYVVNASSEPHRLAVNGMSYSKRDGQNANTAVIVTVTPEDFGSSHPLAGVEFQRKLEENAYREGNGKVPVQLFGDFCKNIPSQKLGNIIPQIKGMYQLANVRRIFPEIIADSLQEGICIFDQKLPGYARKDAVISGVESRTSSPVRIIRDDSLQSEIRGIYPCGEGAGYAGGITSAAMDGIKIAEMIAGTYRPLETEK
;
A
#
# COMPACT_ATOMS: atom_id res chain seq x y z
N MET A 1 -23.35 -22.34 -12.29
CA MET A 1 -21.90 -22.07 -12.50
C MET A 1 -21.09 -23.05 -11.66
N ILE A 2 -20.09 -23.67 -12.26
CA ILE A 2 -19.21 -24.66 -11.61
C ILE A 2 -17.87 -24.01 -11.33
N ARG A 3 -17.38 -24.03 -10.09
CA ARG A 3 -16.02 -23.58 -9.74
C ARG A 3 -15.09 -24.78 -9.65
N ILE A 4 -13.99 -24.73 -10.38
CA ILE A 4 -12.91 -25.72 -10.32
C ILE A 4 -11.72 -25.06 -9.63
N ASN A 5 -11.24 -25.65 -8.54
CA ASN A 5 -10.08 -25.18 -7.79
C ASN A 5 -8.86 -26.07 -8.06
N GLN A 6 -7.65 -25.53 -7.83
CA GLN A 6 -6.38 -26.26 -7.94
C GLN A 6 -6.13 -26.91 -9.32
N LEU A 7 -6.59 -26.26 -10.40
CA LEU A 7 -6.31 -26.70 -11.77
C LEU A 7 -4.85 -26.42 -12.10
N LYS A 8 -4.02 -27.45 -12.15
CA LYS A 8 -2.58 -27.37 -12.33
C LYS A 8 -2.20 -27.64 -13.78
N LEU A 9 -1.46 -26.70 -14.40
CA LEU A 9 -0.92 -26.81 -15.76
C LEU A 9 0.58 -26.46 -15.76
N ASN A 10 1.33 -27.04 -16.70
CA ASN A 10 2.73 -26.67 -16.91
C ASN A 10 2.86 -25.16 -17.14
N ILE A 11 3.98 -24.57 -16.73
CA ILE A 11 4.21 -23.12 -16.83
C ILE A 11 4.14 -22.61 -18.28
N ALA A 12 4.51 -23.43 -19.26
CA ALA A 12 4.50 -23.12 -20.69
C ALA A 12 3.19 -23.46 -21.42
N HIS A 13 2.10 -23.79 -20.66
CA HIS A 13 0.83 -24.13 -21.27
C HIS A 13 0.20 -22.96 -22.05
N THR A 14 -0.66 -23.29 -23.03
CA THR A 14 -1.45 -22.34 -23.80
C THR A 14 -2.86 -22.18 -23.23
N GLN A 15 -3.61 -21.18 -23.71
CA GLN A 15 -5.03 -21.03 -23.36
C GLN A 15 -5.86 -22.25 -23.79
N SER A 16 -5.53 -22.88 -24.92
CA SER A 16 -6.17 -24.11 -25.39
C SER A 16 -5.94 -25.28 -24.43
N ASP A 17 -4.77 -25.35 -23.80
CA ASP A 17 -4.47 -26.37 -22.80
C ASP A 17 -5.30 -26.17 -21.52
N LEU A 18 -5.54 -24.91 -21.11
CA LEU A 18 -6.42 -24.61 -19.99
C LEU A 18 -7.86 -25.05 -20.30
N GLU A 19 -8.39 -24.70 -21.49
CA GLU A 19 -9.72 -25.14 -21.91
C GLU A 19 -9.82 -26.66 -21.94
N ARG A 20 -8.86 -27.35 -22.56
CA ARG A 20 -8.78 -28.82 -22.59
C ARG A 20 -8.76 -29.44 -21.20
N LYS A 21 -8.01 -28.83 -20.27
CA LYS A 21 -7.94 -29.26 -18.87
C LYS A 21 -9.27 -29.10 -18.15
N ILE A 22 -10.00 -28.00 -18.39
CA ILE A 22 -11.36 -27.77 -17.87
C ILE A 22 -12.31 -28.88 -18.38
N LEU A 23 -12.35 -29.09 -19.69
CA LEU A 23 -13.20 -30.11 -20.30
C LEU A 23 -12.92 -31.53 -19.75
N LYS A 24 -11.63 -31.88 -19.63
CA LYS A 24 -11.20 -33.15 -19.03
C LYS A 24 -11.61 -33.27 -17.57
N THR A 25 -11.46 -32.21 -16.78
CA THR A 25 -11.79 -32.22 -15.35
C THR A 25 -13.31 -32.34 -15.11
N LEU A 26 -14.12 -31.79 -16.00
CA LEU A 26 -15.58 -31.87 -15.93
C LEU A 26 -16.16 -33.05 -16.73
N HIS A 27 -15.31 -33.91 -17.29
CA HIS A 27 -15.74 -35.07 -18.12
C HIS A 27 -16.79 -34.67 -19.18
N MET A 28 -16.61 -33.51 -19.84
CA MET A 28 -17.59 -32.95 -20.76
C MET A 28 -17.00 -32.67 -22.14
N LYS A 29 -17.85 -32.67 -23.17
CA LYS A 29 -17.51 -32.23 -24.52
C LYS A 29 -17.55 -30.71 -24.62
N LYS A 30 -16.81 -30.14 -25.59
CA LYS A 30 -16.72 -28.70 -25.83
C LYS A 30 -18.08 -28.03 -26.06
N GLU A 31 -19.03 -28.71 -26.71
CA GLU A 31 -20.38 -28.21 -26.99
C GLU A 31 -21.21 -27.85 -25.75
N TYR A 32 -20.85 -28.38 -24.57
CA TYR A 32 -21.48 -28.06 -23.29
C TYR A 32 -20.84 -26.85 -22.60
N LEU A 33 -19.64 -26.40 -23.00
CA LEU A 33 -18.95 -25.26 -22.48
C LEU A 33 -19.54 -23.98 -23.09
N GLN A 34 -20.11 -23.11 -22.25
CA GLN A 34 -20.58 -21.77 -22.64
C GLN A 34 -19.52 -20.70 -22.46
N GLY A 35 -18.61 -20.89 -21.49
CA GLY A 35 -17.52 -19.98 -21.19
C GLY A 35 -16.86 -20.30 -19.85
N TYR A 36 -15.75 -19.64 -19.59
CA TYR A 36 -15.09 -19.70 -18.28
C TYR A 36 -14.44 -18.38 -17.93
N LYS A 37 -14.28 -18.12 -16.63
CA LYS A 37 -13.61 -16.95 -16.07
C LYS A 37 -12.54 -17.41 -15.09
N ILE A 38 -11.33 -16.90 -15.24
CA ILE A 38 -10.25 -17.14 -14.27
C ILE A 38 -10.57 -16.33 -13.01
N ARG A 39 -10.62 -17.01 -11.87
CA ARG A 39 -10.85 -16.40 -10.54
C ARG A 39 -9.56 -16.21 -9.77
N ARG A 40 -8.61 -17.10 -9.99
CA ARG A 40 -7.29 -17.04 -9.37
C ARG A 40 -6.26 -17.72 -10.26
N GLN A 41 -5.08 -17.12 -10.33
CA GLN A 41 -3.89 -17.65 -10.95
C GLN A 41 -2.70 -17.48 -9.99
N SER A 42 -1.92 -18.52 -9.80
CA SER A 42 -0.69 -18.50 -9.02
C SER A 42 0.38 -19.39 -9.63
N ILE A 43 1.66 -19.07 -9.38
CA ILE A 43 2.79 -19.92 -9.76
C ILE A 43 3.08 -20.86 -8.60
N ASP A 44 3.21 -22.16 -8.89
CA ASP A 44 3.70 -23.18 -7.96
C ASP A 44 5.11 -23.59 -8.39
N ALA A 45 6.11 -23.12 -7.63
CA ALA A 45 7.53 -23.39 -7.83
C ALA A 45 8.14 -24.23 -6.68
N ARG A 46 7.32 -24.98 -5.94
CA ARG A 46 7.78 -25.77 -4.78
C ARG A 46 8.61 -27.00 -5.16
N LYS A 47 8.46 -27.49 -6.40
CA LYS A 47 9.15 -28.68 -6.92
C LYS A 47 10.02 -28.31 -8.12
N LYS A 48 11.04 -27.49 -7.91
CA LYS A 48 11.99 -27.10 -8.96
C LYS A 48 12.69 -28.32 -9.55
N PRO A 49 12.91 -28.40 -10.87
CA PRO A 49 12.64 -27.38 -11.89
C PRO A 49 11.20 -27.37 -12.43
N ASP A 50 10.30 -28.23 -11.95
CA ASP A 50 8.94 -28.34 -12.43
C ASP A 50 8.09 -27.16 -11.95
N LEU A 51 7.84 -26.20 -12.82
CA LEU A 51 7.03 -25.02 -12.56
C LEU A 51 5.64 -25.17 -13.14
N TYR A 52 4.65 -24.71 -12.40
CA TYR A 52 3.26 -24.79 -12.80
C TYR A 52 2.48 -23.52 -12.54
N TYR A 53 1.50 -23.21 -13.40
CA TYR A 53 0.38 -22.36 -13.02
C TYR A 53 -0.70 -23.19 -12.33
N VAL A 54 -1.26 -22.62 -11.27
CA VAL A 54 -2.41 -23.18 -10.54
C VAL A 54 -3.56 -22.20 -10.63
N TYR A 55 -4.68 -22.67 -11.17
CA TYR A 55 -5.86 -21.87 -11.41
C TYR A 55 -7.02 -22.23 -10.49
N SER A 56 -7.88 -21.25 -10.21
CA SER A 56 -9.27 -21.43 -9.86
C SER A 56 -10.12 -20.79 -10.97
N VAL A 57 -11.06 -21.53 -11.54
CA VAL A 57 -11.88 -21.06 -12.67
C VAL A 57 -13.36 -21.29 -12.41
N ASP A 58 -14.17 -20.31 -12.79
CA ASP A 58 -15.63 -20.44 -12.83
C ASP A 58 -16.05 -20.79 -14.25
N VAL A 59 -16.80 -21.87 -14.41
CA VAL A 59 -17.18 -22.45 -15.70
C VAL A 59 -18.69 -22.37 -15.87
N LEU A 60 -19.13 -21.79 -16.97
CA LEU A 60 -20.53 -21.77 -17.40
C LEU A 60 -20.79 -22.95 -18.36
N VAL A 61 -21.80 -23.73 -18.05
CA VAL A 61 -22.14 -24.96 -18.80
C VAL A 61 -23.62 -25.01 -19.10
N LYS A 62 -24.00 -25.70 -20.17
CA LYS A 62 -25.42 -25.86 -20.60
C LYS A 62 -26.27 -26.65 -19.61
N ASP A 63 -25.70 -27.68 -18.96
CA ASP A 63 -26.42 -28.58 -18.04
C ASP A 63 -25.54 -28.95 -16.85
N GLU A 64 -25.60 -28.10 -15.79
CA GLU A 64 -24.85 -28.31 -14.55
C GLU A 64 -25.31 -29.54 -13.77
N ALA A 65 -26.62 -29.86 -13.84
CA ALA A 65 -27.20 -30.96 -13.08
C ALA A 65 -26.70 -32.34 -13.61
N LYS A 66 -26.54 -32.46 -14.93
CA LYS A 66 -25.98 -33.64 -15.56
C LYS A 66 -24.52 -33.87 -15.19
N ILE A 67 -23.72 -32.79 -15.21
CA ILE A 67 -22.29 -32.84 -14.85
C ILE A 67 -22.15 -33.21 -13.37
N LYS A 68 -22.98 -32.65 -12.48
CA LYS A 68 -22.94 -32.93 -11.05
C LYS A 68 -23.13 -34.40 -10.71
N LYS A 69 -23.96 -35.13 -11.51
CA LYS A 69 -24.20 -36.56 -11.29
C LYS A 69 -22.97 -37.42 -11.62
N SER A 70 -22.09 -36.96 -12.52
CA SER A 70 -20.95 -37.72 -13.02
C SER A 70 -19.64 -37.46 -12.27
N ILE A 71 -19.58 -36.44 -11.38
CA ILE A 71 -18.32 -36.00 -10.75
C ILE A 71 -18.49 -35.91 -9.26
N LYS A 72 -17.61 -36.60 -8.51
CA LYS A 72 -17.40 -36.43 -7.07
C LYS A 72 -15.97 -36.00 -6.84
N SER A 73 -15.73 -34.70 -6.57
CA SER A 73 -14.40 -34.17 -6.29
C SER A 73 -14.49 -32.96 -5.37
N ASN A 74 -13.65 -32.91 -4.35
CA ASN A 74 -13.54 -31.76 -3.43
C ASN A 74 -12.96 -30.50 -4.10
N GLN A 75 -12.41 -30.64 -5.31
CA GLN A 75 -11.89 -29.51 -6.08
C GLN A 75 -13.00 -28.79 -6.88
N ILE A 76 -14.18 -29.40 -6.99
CA ILE A 76 -15.28 -28.90 -7.81
C ILE A 76 -16.44 -28.47 -6.91
N GLN A 77 -16.80 -27.22 -7.00
CA GLN A 77 -17.95 -26.63 -6.31
C GLN A 77 -19.05 -26.34 -7.33
N PHE A 78 -20.20 -26.98 -7.16
CA PHE A 78 -21.40 -26.73 -7.95
C PHE A 78 -22.20 -25.56 -7.35
N GLN A 79 -22.99 -24.89 -8.20
CA GLN A 79 -23.79 -23.73 -7.83
C GLN A 79 -22.95 -22.61 -7.15
N ALA A 80 -21.69 -22.46 -7.59
CA ALA A 80 -20.82 -21.40 -7.11
C ALA A 80 -21.46 -20.04 -7.41
N LYS A 81 -21.43 -19.16 -6.41
CA LYS A 81 -21.90 -17.79 -6.56
C LYS A 81 -20.73 -16.87 -6.90
N GLU A 82 -20.99 -15.86 -7.71
CA GLU A 82 -20.03 -14.77 -7.91
C GLU A 82 -20.01 -13.90 -6.65
N ASP A 83 -18.79 -13.52 -6.23
CA ASP A 83 -18.63 -12.57 -5.14
C ASP A 83 -19.02 -11.19 -5.67
N THR A 84 -20.21 -10.72 -5.34
CA THR A 84 -20.72 -9.40 -5.71
C THR A 84 -20.54 -8.44 -4.56
N TYR A 85 -19.93 -7.31 -4.83
CA TYR A 85 -19.95 -6.17 -3.93
C TYR A 85 -21.25 -5.39 -4.13
N ASN A 86 -21.90 -5.01 -3.03
CA ASN A 86 -23.10 -4.20 -3.06
C ASN A 86 -22.91 -2.98 -2.15
N PHE A 87 -23.03 -1.79 -2.74
CA PHE A 87 -23.05 -0.56 -1.97
C PHE A 87 -24.39 -0.46 -1.21
N PRO A 88 -24.43 0.02 0.04
CA PRO A 88 -25.66 0.04 0.84
C PRO A 88 -26.71 0.99 0.27
N ALA A 89 -27.96 0.77 0.66
CA ALA A 89 -29.02 1.73 0.40
C ALA A 89 -28.75 3.05 1.13
N ASN A 90 -29.23 4.16 0.53
CA ASN A 90 -29.02 5.49 1.07
C ASN A 90 -29.81 5.70 2.37
N GLY A 91 -29.19 6.41 3.32
CA GLY A 91 -29.83 6.90 4.53
C GLY A 91 -30.81 8.05 4.24
N THR A 92 -31.39 8.59 5.31
CA THR A 92 -32.44 9.62 5.22
C THR A 92 -31.99 10.99 5.72
N ARG A 93 -30.87 11.09 6.42
CA ARG A 93 -30.35 12.35 6.95
C ARG A 93 -29.87 13.26 5.81
N GLU A 94 -30.20 14.53 5.87
CA GLU A 94 -29.74 15.52 4.90
C GLU A 94 -28.37 16.06 5.27
N PHE A 95 -27.57 16.36 4.24
CA PHE A 95 -26.36 17.16 4.37
C PHE A 95 -26.73 18.64 4.37
N LYS A 96 -26.07 19.41 5.24
CA LYS A 96 -26.07 20.89 5.14
C LYS A 96 -24.96 21.37 4.21
N HIS A 97 -23.84 20.67 4.20
CA HIS A 97 -22.66 20.95 3.39
C HIS A 97 -22.15 19.67 2.74
N ARG A 98 -21.39 19.81 1.70
CA ARG A 98 -20.74 18.67 1.00
C ARG A 98 -19.79 17.94 1.95
N PRO A 99 -19.73 16.60 1.92
CA PRO A 99 -18.76 15.84 2.72
C PRO A 99 -17.34 16.17 2.26
N VAL A 100 -16.43 16.36 3.22
CA VAL A 100 -15.03 16.69 2.95
C VAL A 100 -14.14 15.47 3.22
N ILE A 101 -13.19 15.22 2.33
CA ILE A 101 -12.20 14.15 2.47
C ILE A 101 -10.81 14.78 2.46
N ILE A 102 -10.00 14.52 3.48
CA ILE A 102 -8.68 15.09 3.65
C ILE A 102 -7.63 14.03 3.27
N GLY A 103 -6.92 14.29 2.18
CA GLY A 103 -5.95 13.41 1.55
C GLY A 103 -6.52 12.60 0.38
N THR A 104 -5.74 12.50 -0.70
CA THR A 104 -6.04 11.74 -1.92
C THR A 104 -5.18 10.49 -2.08
N GLY A 105 -4.67 9.95 -0.96
CA GLY A 105 -4.11 8.60 -0.91
C GLY A 105 -5.19 7.53 -1.16
N PRO A 106 -4.85 6.24 -1.17
CA PRO A 106 -5.81 5.18 -1.51
C PRO A 106 -7.11 5.22 -0.69
N ALA A 107 -7.03 5.54 0.61
CA ALA A 107 -8.21 5.63 1.46
C ALA A 107 -9.14 6.76 1.04
N GLY A 108 -8.60 7.98 0.87
CA GLY A 108 -9.40 9.14 0.50
C GLY A 108 -9.91 9.07 -0.93
N LEU A 109 -9.08 8.60 -1.86
CA LEU A 109 -9.46 8.46 -3.27
C LEU A 109 -10.62 7.46 -3.44
N PHE A 110 -10.58 6.29 -2.78
CA PHE A 110 -11.67 5.32 -2.85
C PHE A 110 -12.92 5.75 -2.08
N CYS A 111 -12.78 6.44 -0.95
CA CYS A 111 -13.91 7.06 -0.26
C CYS A 111 -14.60 8.09 -1.16
N GLY A 112 -13.81 9.00 -1.73
CA GLY A 112 -14.31 10.06 -2.65
C GLY A 112 -14.95 9.49 -3.91
N TYR A 113 -14.34 8.47 -4.52
CA TYR A 113 -14.85 7.79 -5.69
C TYR A 113 -16.23 7.16 -5.40
N MET A 114 -16.34 6.38 -4.32
CA MET A 114 -17.61 5.73 -3.97
C MET A 114 -18.70 6.76 -3.67
N LEU A 115 -18.38 7.81 -2.92
CA LEU A 115 -19.35 8.87 -2.64
C LEU A 115 -19.75 9.63 -3.92
N ALA A 116 -18.81 9.94 -4.82
CA ALA A 116 -19.09 10.67 -6.04
C ALA A 116 -20.03 9.89 -6.98
N ILE A 117 -19.74 8.64 -7.29
CA ILE A 117 -20.56 7.82 -8.19
C ILE A 117 -21.97 7.52 -7.64
N HIS A 118 -22.19 7.73 -6.33
CA HIS A 118 -23.49 7.59 -5.68
C HIS A 118 -24.15 8.94 -5.36
N GLY A 119 -23.68 10.05 -5.95
CA GLY A 119 -24.35 11.36 -5.91
C GLY A 119 -24.07 12.23 -4.68
N TYR A 120 -23.06 11.90 -3.86
CA TYR A 120 -22.73 12.65 -2.64
C TYR A 120 -21.83 13.88 -2.88
N ARG A 121 -21.31 14.08 -4.10
CA ARG A 121 -20.54 15.26 -4.53
C ARG A 121 -19.44 15.68 -3.53
N PRO A 122 -18.51 14.79 -3.12
CA PRO A 122 -17.51 15.09 -2.10
C PRO A 122 -16.53 16.18 -2.53
N ILE A 123 -15.90 16.86 -1.54
CA ILE A 123 -14.75 17.74 -1.74
C ILE A 123 -13.52 17.01 -1.19
N LEU A 124 -12.51 16.76 -2.03
CA LEU A 124 -11.24 16.17 -1.63
C LEU A 124 -10.20 17.29 -1.51
N LEU A 125 -9.50 17.34 -0.38
CA LEU A 125 -8.42 18.28 -0.11
C LEU A 125 -7.09 17.53 -0.08
N GLU A 126 -6.15 17.91 -0.94
CA GLU A 126 -4.80 17.34 -1.00
C GLU A 126 -3.77 18.46 -0.81
N ARG A 127 -2.82 18.25 0.13
CA ARG A 127 -1.75 19.23 0.37
C ARG A 127 -0.76 19.32 -0.79
N GLY A 128 -0.49 18.19 -1.46
CA GLY A 128 0.46 18.12 -2.56
C GLY A 128 -0.17 18.46 -3.91
N ALA A 129 0.63 18.25 -4.94
CA ALA A 129 0.24 18.46 -6.32
C ALA A 129 -0.58 17.28 -6.89
N ASP A 130 -1.22 17.51 -8.05
CA ASP A 130 -1.72 16.45 -8.90
C ASP A 130 -0.56 15.53 -9.37
N VAL A 131 -0.89 14.34 -9.84
CA VAL A 131 0.12 13.31 -10.12
C VAL A 131 1.11 13.69 -11.21
N ASP A 132 0.72 14.52 -12.18
CA ASP A 132 1.62 14.97 -13.27
C ASP A 132 2.66 15.95 -12.74
N GLN A 133 2.25 16.95 -11.95
CA GLN A 133 3.17 17.90 -11.32
C GLN A 133 4.00 17.22 -10.23
N ARG A 134 3.37 16.40 -9.39
CA ARG A 134 4.04 15.64 -8.34
C ARG A 134 5.16 14.75 -8.87
N THR A 135 4.98 14.13 -10.03
CA THR A 135 6.03 13.33 -10.68
C THR A 135 7.27 14.19 -10.97
N LYS A 136 7.05 15.41 -11.47
CA LYS A 136 8.15 16.36 -11.73
C LYS A 136 8.85 16.81 -10.43
N ASP A 137 8.07 17.07 -9.39
CA ASP A 137 8.59 17.49 -8.07
C ASP A 137 9.48 16.38 -7.49
N VAL A 138 9.02 15.13 -7.53
CA VAL A 138 9.75 13.96 -7.04
C VAL A 138 11.02 13.71 -7.87
N GLU A 139 10.95 13.79 -9.19
CA GLU A 139 12.13 13.65 -10.06
C GLU A 139 13.16 14.76 -9.82
N THR A 140 12.70 15.99 -9.62
CA THR A 140 13.55 17.13 -9.28
C THR A 140 14.26 16.89 -7.95
N PHE A 141 13.51 16.47 -6.92
CA PHE A 141 14.08 16.10 -5.63
C PHE A 141 15.14 15.00 -5.76
N TRP A 142 14.89 13.94 -6.50
CA TRP A 142 15.86 12.85 -6.67
C TRP A 142 17.13 13.29 -7.43
N LYS A 143 17.01 14.25 -8.35
CA LYS A 143 18.15 14.78 -9.11
C LYS A 143 18.96 15.82 -8.34
N THR A 144 18.29 16.72 -7.64
CA THR A 144 18.93 17.92 -7.03
C THR A 144 19.10 17.85 -5.53
N GLY A 145 18.34 16.98 -4.83
CA GLY A 145 18.25 16.96 -3.37
C GLY A 145 17.34 18.04 -2.78
N THR A 146 16.70 18.88 -3.63
CA THR A 146 15.79 19.94 -3.15
C THR A 146 14.42 19.38 -2.87
N LEU A 147 14.06 19.25 -1.60
CA LEU A 147 12.78 18.70 -1.14
C LEU A 147 11.69 19.77 -1.16
N ASP A 148 10.55 19.47 -1.76
CA ASP A 148 9.28 20.15 -1.48
C ASP A 148 8.57 19.42 -0.34
N PRO A 149 8.40 20.04 0.86
CA PRO A 149 7.73 19.38 1.99
C PRO A 149 6.25 19.07 1.76
N SER A 150 5.61 19.71 0.80
CA SER A 150 4.19 19.55 0.50
C SER A 150 3.91 18.61 -0.68
N SER A 151 4.84 18.48 -1.64
CA SER A 151 4.69 17.64 -2.82
C SER A 151 5.92 16.74 -3.02
N ASN A 152 5.82 15.46 -2.65
CA ASN A 152 6.95 14.52 -2.60
C ASN A 152 6.47 13.07 -2.66
N VAL A 153 7.35 12.09 -2.31
CA VAL A 153 6.99 10.65 -2.31
C VAL A 153 5.88 10.31 -1.31
N GLN A 154 5.65 11.12 -0.27
CA GLN A 154 4.64 10.88 0.75
C GLN A 154 3.33 11.64 0.48
N PHE A 155 3.42 12.86 -0.02
CA PHE A 155 2.30 13.78 -0.22
C PHE A 155 2.06 14.08 -1.69
N GLY A 156 0.78 14.25 -2.04
CA GLY A 156 0.27 14.48 -3.37
C GLY A 156 -0.67 13.39 -3.84
N GLU A 157 -1.27 13.55 -5.00
CA GLU A 157 -2.30 12.67 -5.57
C GLU A 157 -1.86 11.20 -5.59
N GLY A 158 -2.72 10.32 -5.07
CA GLY A 158 -2.47 8.89 -4.92
C GLY A 158 -1.67 8.50 -3.68
N GLY A 159 -1.17 9.48 -2.88
CA GLY A 159 -0.41 9.26 -1.65
C GLY A 159 0.90 8.49 -1.85
N ALA A 160 1.49 7.97 -0.78
CA ALA A 160 2.75 7.21 -0.83
C ALA A 160 2.69 5.95 -1.73
N GLY A 161 1.49 5.42 -1.97
CA GLY A 161 1.27 4.26 -2.83
C GLY A 161 1.69 4.47 -4.28
N THR A 162 1.60 5.69 -4.81
CA THR A 162 1.93 6.03 -6.21
C THR A 162 3.40 5.77 -6.53
N PHE A 163 4.31 6.06 -5.60
CA PHE A 163 5.76 5.81 -5.76
C PHE A 163 6.21 4.57 -4.98
N SER A 164 5.50 3.45 -5.17
CA SER A 164 5.79 2.16 -4.53
C SER A 164 5.83 1.03 -5.55
N ASP A 165 6.01 -0.21 -5.11
CA ASP A 165 5.84 -1.38 -6.00
C ASP A 165 4.38 -1.57 -6.46
N GLY A 166 3.43 -0.89 -5.82
CA GLY A 166 2.02 -1.02 -6.18
C GLY A 166 1.44 -2.41 -5.92
N LYS A 167 1.89 -3.10 -4.88
CA LYS A 167 1.31 -4.38 -4.45
C LYS A 167 -0.11 -4.19 -3.98
N LEU A 168 -1.00 -5.04 -4.48
CA LEU A 168 -2.42 -5.04 -4.15
C LEU A 168 -2.84 -6.21 -3.25
N ASN A 169 -1.88 -6.94 -2.71
CA ASN A 169 -2.16 -8.01 -1.75
C ASN A 169 -2.57 -7.44 -0.39
N THR A 170 -3.57 -8.03 0.22
CA THR A 170 -3.95 -7.75 1.60
C THR A 170 -4.18 -9.07 2.36
N LEU A 171 -3.89 -9.05 3.67
CA LEU A 171 -4.21 -10.14 4.58
C LEU A 171 -5.54 -9.90 5.31
N VAL A 172 -6.19 -8.77 5.06
CA VAL A 172 -7.48 -8.44 5.65
C VAL A 172 -8.54 -9.43 5.12
N LYS A 173 -9.19 -10.14 6.04
CA LYS A 173 -10.32 -11.01 5.70
C LYS A 173 -11.51 -10.13 5.34
N ASP A 174 -11.96 -10.25 4.10
CA ASP A 174 -13.08 -9.48 3.57
C ASP A 174 -14.27 -10.39 3.24
N LYS A 175 -15.35 -10.22 3.98
CA LYS A 175 -16.63 -10.91 3.74
C LYS A 175 -17.60 -10.09 2.88
N SER A 176 -17.28 -8.81 2.66
CA SER A 176 -18.16 -7.84 2.00
C SER A 176 -17.83 -7.64 0.53
N GLY A 177 -16.76 -8.25 0.02
CA GLY A 177 -16.33 -8.13 -1.38
C GLY A 177 -15.59 -6.83 -1.72
N ARG A 178 -15.22 -5.98 -0.73
CA ARG A 178 -14.51 -4.71 -0.94
C ARG A 178 -13.15 -4.90 -1.58
N ASN A 179 -12.41 -5.94 -1.17
CA ASN A 179 -11.11 -6.25 -1.78
C ASN A 179 -11.23 -6.43 -3.30
N HIS A 180 -12.21 -7.24 -3.70
CA HIS A 180 -12.43 -7.51 -5.12
C HIS A 180 -12.93 -6.26 -5.87
N GLU A 181 -13.77 -5.45 -5.22
CA GLU A 181 -14.22 -4.18 -5.79
C GLU A 181 -13.08 -3.17 -5.97
N VAL A 182 -12.14 -3.08 -5.02
CA VAL A 182 -10.92 -2.27 -5.19
C VAL A 182 -10.16 -2.67 -6.47
N LEU A 183 -9.95 -3.97 -6.69
CA LEU A 183 -9.26 -4.45 -7.89
C LEU A 183 -10.06 -4.17 -9.18
N ARG A 184 -11.39 -4.29 -9.13
CA ARG A 184 -12.27 -3.97 -10.26
C ARG A 184 -12.25 -2.47 -10.60
N ILE A 185 -12.26 -1.60 -9.58
CA ILE A 185 -12.18 -0.15 -9.79
C ILE A 185 -10.83 0.20 -10.43
N PHE A 186 -9.72 -0.34 -9.95
CA PHE A 186 -8.42 -0.13 -10.58
C PHE A 186 -8.40 -0.62 -12.05
N ALA A 187 -8.93 -1.80 -12.33
CA ALA A 187 -9.00 -2.34 -13.70
C ALA A 187 -9.89 -1.48 -14.60
N ARG A 188 -11.03 -0.98 -14.10
CA ARG A 188 -11.93 -0.08 -14.81
C ARG A 188 -11.25 1.25 -15.20
N HIS A 189 -10.27 1.69 -14.41
CA HIS A 189 -9.50 2.91 -14.64
C HIS A 189 -8.11 2.65 -15.23
N GLY A 190 -7.94 1.57 -16.01
CA GLY A 190 -6.77 1.35 -16.86
C GLY A 190 -5.66 0.49 -16.26
N ALA A 191 -5.86 -0.10 -15.08
CA ALA A 191 -4.97 -1.17 -14.62
C ALA A 191 -5.21 -2.47 -15.42
N PRO A 192 -4.20 -3.34 -15.56
CA PRO A 192 -4.37 -4.61 -16.26
C PRO A 192 -5.46 -5.48 -15.62
N GLU A 193 -6.37 -6.04 -16.42
CA GLU A 193 -7.45 -6.92 -15.93
C GLU A 193 -6.93 -8.09 -15.08
N ALA A 194 -5.70 -8.54 -15.36
CA ALA A 194 -5.03 -9.64 -14.67
C ALA A 194 -4.90 -9.42 -13.15
N ILE A 195 -4.90 -8.17 -12.66
CA ILE A 195 -4.86 -7.90 -11.21
C ILE A 195 -6.06 -8.46 -10.47
N THR A 196 -7.20 -8.66 -11.16
CA THR A 196 -8.44 -9.15 -10.55
C THR A 196 -8.39 -10.64 -10.22
N TYR A 197 -7.45 -11.38 -10.82
CA TYR A 197 -7.32 -12.83 -10.60
C TYR A 197 -5.90 -13.31 -10.25
N GLN A 198 -4.87 -12.51 -10.43
CA GLN A 198 -3.52 -12.86 -9.98
C GLN A 198 -3.45 -12.96 -8.45
N SER A 199 -2.79 -13.99 -7.92
CA SER A 199 -2.64 -14.17 -6.46
C SER A 199 -1.67 -13.19 -5.81
N LYS A 200 -0.81 -12.56 -6.60
CA LYS A 200 0.12 -11.50 -6.18
C LYS A 200 0.01 -10.33 -7.16
N PRO A 201 -1.15 -9.64 -7.21
CA PRO A 201 -1.36 -8.54 -8.14
C PRO A 201 -0.50 -7.34 -7.79
N HIS A 202 -0.03 -6.64 -8.81
CA HIS A 202 0.68 -5.39 -8.68
C HIS A 202 0.39 -4.47 -9.86
N ILE A 203 0.56 -3.16 -9.61
CA ILE A 203 0.38 -2.14 -10.64
C ILE A 203 1.64 -1.34 -10.70
N GLY A 204 2.68 -1.30 -11.04
CA GLY A 204 3.86 -0.42 -10.99
C GLY A 204 3.53 1.08 -10.99
N THR A 205 4.47 1.88 -10.55
CA THR A 205 4.32 3.34 -10.42
C THR A 205 3.83 4.00 -11.70
N ASP A 206 4.32 3.57 -12.86
CA ASP A 206 4.00 4.08 -14.19
C ASP A 206 2.52 3.92 -14.57
N ILE A 207 1.92 2.79 -14.20
CA ILE A 207 0.49 2.53 -14.44
C ILE A 207 -0.36 3.18 -13.36
N LEU A 208 0.04 3.09 -12.09
CA LEU A 208 -0.75 3.60 -10.97
C LEU A 208 -0.94 5.12 -11.04
N SER A 209 0.06 5.87 -11.49
CA SER A 209 -0.05 7.32 -11.72
C SER A 209 -1.20 7.67 -12.68
N ARG A 210 -1.34 6.92 -13.78
CA ARG A 210 -2.42 7.10 -14.73
C ARG A 210 -3.78 6.70 -14.12
N VAL A 211 -3.82 5.58 -13.41
CA VAL A 211 -5.06 5.07 -12.78
C VAL A 211 -5.63 6.06 -11.77
N VAL A 212 -4.80 6.67 -10.91
CA VAL A 212 -5.29 7.65 -9.91
C VAL A 212 -5.80 8.92 -10.58
N LYS A 213 -5.18 9.36 -11.69
CA LYS A 213 -5.67 10.47 -12.51
C LYS A 213 -7.06 10.19 -13.08
N GLU A 214 -7.24 9.04 -13.72
CA GLU A 214 -8.54 8.60 -14.26
C GLU A 214 -9.62 8.51 -13.17
N MET A 215 -9.27 8.03 -11.98
CA MET A 215 -10.19 7.99 -10.84
C MET A 215 -10.60 9.40 -10.40
N ARG A 216 -9.66 10.36 -10.34
CA ARG A 216 -9.97 11.77 -10.04
C ARG A 216 -10.90 12.36 -11.08
N GLU A 217 -10.63 12.15 -12.36
CA GLU A 217 -11.47 12.66 -13.45
C GLU A 217 -12.90 12.08 -13.35
N CYS A 218 -13.04 10.81 -12.98
CA CYS A 218 -14.33 10.19 -12.69
C CYS A 218 -15.03 10.87 -11.49
N ILE A 219 -14.33 11.15 -10.39
CA ILE A 219 -14.87 11.86 -9.23
C ILE A 219 -15.42 13.23 -9.66
N CYS A 220 -14.65 13.99 -10.43
CA CYS A 220 -15.06 15.31 -10.92
C CYS A 220 -16.26 15.21 -11.88
N ALA A 221 -16.28 14.24 -12.79
CA ALA A 221 -17.40 14.00 -13.71
C ALA A 221 -18.72 13.68 -12.98
N HIS A 222 -18.66 13.13 -11.76
CA HIS A 222 -19.82 12.86 -10.92
C HIS A 222 -20.11 13.97 -9.89
N GLY A 223 -19.64 15.21 -10.15
CA GLY A 223 -19.91 16.37 -9.32
C GLY A 223 -19.07 16.48 -8.05
N GLY A 224 -18.09 15.63 -7.87
CA GLY A 224 -17.04 15.80 -6.84
C GLY A 224 -16.06 16.92 -7.22
N GLU A 225 -15.25 17.33 -6.27
CA GLU A 225 -14.24 18.38 -6.43
C GLU A 225 -12.93 17.92 -5.80
N VAL A 226 -11.79 18.14 -6.46
CA VAL A 226 -10.46 17.86 -5.89
C VAL A 226 -9.65 19.14 -5.89
N ARG A 227 -9.21 19.56 -4.69
CA ARG A 227 -8.40 20.76 -4.48
C ARG A 227 -6.99 20.33 -4.08
N PHE A 228 -6.05 20.55 -4.97
CA PHE A 228 -4.63 20.38 -4.69
C PHE A 228 -4.04 21.59 -3.98
N HIS A 229 -2.84 21.43 -3.41
CA HIS A 229 -2.14 22.46 -2.62
C HIS A 229 -3.01 23.03 -1.47
N SER A 230 -3.93 22.21 -0.96
CA SER A 230 -4.91 22.56 0.06
C SER A 230 -4.66 21.77 1.32
N GLN A 231 -3.94 22.36 2.27
CA GLN A 231 -3.56 21.76 3.54
C GLN A 231 -4.57 22.12 4.62
N VAL A 232 -5.21 21.13 5.24
CA VAL A 232 -6.01 21.37 6.45
C VAL A 232 -5.08 21.62 7.61
N THR A 233 -5.19 22.81 8.21
CA THR A 233 -4.33 23.30 9.30
C THR A 233 -5.02 23.31 10.65
N ASP A 234 -6.36 23.38 10.67
CA ASP A 234 -7.12 23.41 11.92
C ASP A 234 -8.57 22.93 11.73
N ILE A 235 -9.24 22.61 12.85
CA ILE A 235 -10.66 22.25 12.91
C ILE A 235 -11.39 23.16 13.89
N GLN A 236 -12.64 23.50 13.59
CA GLN A 236 -13.51 24.21 14.52
C GLN A 236 -14.69 23.33 14.92
N THR A 237 -14.90 23.20 16.22
CA THR A 237 -15.96 22.37 16.79
C THR A 237 -16.93 23.20 17.62
N VAL A 238 -18.15 22.71 17.78
CA VAL A 238 -19.16 23.28 18.69
C VAL A 238 -19.61 22.20 19.65
N THR A 239 -19.77 22.55 20.92
CA THR A 239 -20.32 21.64 21.91
C THR A 239 -21.86 21.70 21.88
N THR A 240 -22.48 20.55 21.66
CA THR A 240 -23.94 20.38 21.69
C THR A 240 -24.28 19.34 22.77
N GLY A 241 -24.81 19.81 23.91
CA GLY A 241 -24.90 18.97 25.11
C GLY A 241 -23.50 18.56 25.58
N ASN A 242 -23.26 17.25 25.71
CA ASN A 242 -21.95 16.71 26.11
C ASN A 242 -21.09 16.24 24.91
N THR A 243 -21.46 16.59 23.68
CA THR A 243 -20.78 16.09 22.48
C THR A 243 -20.16 17.24 21.70
N LYS A 244 -18.85 17.14 21.40
CA LYS A 244 -18.18 18.02 20.43
C LYS A 244 -18.57 17.58 19.01
N VAL A 245 -18.92 18.52 18.15
CA VAL A 245 -19.32 18.28 16.76
C VAL A 245 -18.51 19.18 15.82
N LEU A 246 -17.97 18.62 14.77
CA LEU A 246 -17.25 19.35 13.72
C LEU A 246 -18.19 20.37 13.03
N ARG A 247 -17.68 21.57 12.75
CA ARG A 247 -18.40 22.63 12.03
C ARG A 247 -17.62 23.21 10.87
N LYS A 248 -16.31 23.35 11.01
CA LYS A 248 -15.48 23.97 9.98
C LYS A 248 -14.10 23.35 9.94
N LEU A 249 -13.46 23.47 8.79
CA LEU A 249 -12.04 23.22 8.58
C LEU A 249 -11.35 24.52 8.20
N GLU A 250 -10.20 24.81 8.80
CA GLU A 250 -9.28 25.81 8.29
C GLU A 250 -8.37 25.17 7.27
N VAL A 251 -8.27 25.75 6.10
CA VAL A 251 -7.48 25.26 4.98
C VAL A 251 -6.47 26.32 4.57
N TYR A 252 -5.22 25.95 4.42
CA TYR A 252 -4.18 26.80 3.86
C TYR A 252 -3.95 26.44 2.39
N ASP A 253 -4.20 27.40 1.49
CA ASP A 253 -3.85 27.31 0.08
C ASP A 253 -2.37 27.60 -0.07
N LEU A 254 -1.57 26.56 -0.33
CA LEU A 254 -0.11 26.64 -0.41
C LEU A 254 0.38 27.42 -1.65
N LYS A 255 -0.45 27.55 -2.71
CA LYS A 255 -0.10 28.36 -3.88
C LYS A 255 -0.38 29.83 -3.67
N LYS A 256 -1.55 30.14 -3.13
CA LYS A 256 -1.96 31.53 -2.87
C LYS A 256 -1.37 32.09 -1.57
N GLN A 257 -0.87 31.19 -0.69
CA GLN A 257 -0.38 31.52 0.66
C GLN A 257 -1.46 32.20 1.53
N GLU A 258 -2.71 31.76 1.38
CA GLU A 258 -3.88 32.31 2.06
C GLU A 258 -4.63 31.22 2.83
N LYS A 259 -5.23 31.60 3.94
CA LYS A 259 -6.15 30.74 4.70
C LYS A 259 -7.58 31.00 4.27
N TYR A 260 -8.35 29.92 4.19
CA TYR A 260 -9.80 29.99 4.04
C TYR A 260 -10.48 28.98 4.95
N VAL A 261 -11.74 29.21 5.22
CA VAL A 261 -12.56 28.35 6.06
C VAL A 261 -13.57 27.62 5.20
N LEU A 262 -13.73 26.33 5.44
CA LEU A 262 -14.69 25.47 4.78
C LEU A 262 -15.69 24.96 5.82
N ASP A 263 -16.96 25.36 5.67
CA ASP A 263 -18.05 24.84 6.50
C ASP A 263 -18.31 23.37 6.15
N THR A 264 -18.35 22.52 7.17
CA THR A 264 -18.69 21.10 7.01
C THR A 264 -19.06 20.47 8.35
N GLU A 265 -20.05 19.60 8.34
CA GLU A 265 -20.39 18.74 9.48
C GLU A 265 -19.76 17.34 9.39
N LEU A 266 -19.01 17.04 8.29
CA LEU A 266 -18.42 15.74 8.07
C LEU A 266 -17.07 15.86 7.36
N ALA A 267 -16.03 15.33 8.00
CA ALA A 267 -14.69 15.24 7.43
C ALA A 267 -14.08 13.85 7.61
N VAL A 268 -13.61 13.27 6.51
CA VAL A 268 -12.86 11.99 6.50
C VAL A 268 -11.38 12.29 6.50
N PHE A 269 -10.68 11.92 7.58
CA PHE A 269 -9.24 12.12 7.73
C PHE A 269 -8.47 10.92 7.17
N ALA A 270 -8.21 10.94 5.86
CA ALA A 270 -7.45 9.93 5.12
C ALA A 270 -6.00 10.37 4.86
N ILE A 271 -5.36 10.92 5.88
CA ILE A 271 -4.14 11.73 5.84
C ILE A 271 -2.83 10.96 5.59
N GLY A 272 -2.86 9.61 5.61
CA GLY A 272 -1.65 8.80 5.52
C GLY A 272 -0.77 8.87 6.78
N HIS A 273 0.26 8.04 6.83
CA HIS A 273 1.10 7.89 8.03
C HIS A 273 2.16 8.99 8.21
N SER A 274 2.36 9.85 7.21
CA SER A 274 3.41 10.88 7.21
C SER A 274 2.92 12.29 7.56
N ALA A 275 1.61 12.51 7.73
CA ALA A 275 1.02 13.81 8.05
C ALA A 275 1.15 14.14 9.55
N ARG A 276 2.39 14.30 10.02
CA ARG A 276 2.76 14.45 11.43
C ARG A 276 2.26 15.75 12.06
N ASP A 277 2.17 16.80 11.27
CA ASP A 277 1.54 18.07 11.60
C ASP A 277 0.04 17.92 11.86
N THR A 278 -0.66 17.16 11.01
CA THR A 278 -2.08 16.88 11.19
C THR A 278 -2.35 16.02 12.44
N PHE A 279 -1.46 15.04 12.74
CA PHE A 279 -1.56 14.30 14.01
C PHE A 279 -1.41 15.24 15.23
N ALA A 280 -0.47 16.17 15.17
CA ALA A 280 -0.27 17.14 16.25
C ALA A 280 -1.50 18.06 16.41
N MET A 281 -2.04 18.57 15.31
CA MET A 281 -3.26 19.39 15.31
C MET A 281 -4.45 18.63 15.91
N LEU A 282 -4.71 17.39 15.45
CA LEU A 282 -5.81 16.58 15.99
C LEU A 282 -5.62 16.27 17.49
N HIS A 283 -4.37 16.04 17.92
CA HIS A 283 -4.06 15.84 19.34
C HIS A 283 -4.32 17.10 20.19
N GLN A 284 -3.99 18.28 19.68
CA GLN A 284 -4.28 19.57 20.34
C GLN A 284 -5.80 19.80 20.52
N HIS A 285 -6.61 19.29 19.58
CA HIS A 285 -8.07 19.30 19.70
C HIS A 285 -8.64 18.15 20.54
N GLU A 286 -7.78 17.42 21.25
CA GLU A 286 -8.18 16.30 22.13
C GLU A 286 -8.87 15.14 21.39
N VAL A 287 -8.58 14.96 20.08
CA VAL A 287 -9.03 13.78 19.36
C VAL A 287 -8.33 12.55 19.96
N PRO A 288 -9.04 11.54 20.46
CA PRO A 288 -8.42 10.41 21.14
C PRO A 288 -7.48 9.63 20.23
N MET A 289 -6.25 9.44 20.71
CA MET A 289 -5.19 8.73 19.99
C MET A 289 -4.42 7.81 20.93
N GLN A 290 -3.81 6.78 20.34
CA GLN A 290 -2.92 5.85 21.05
C GLN A 290 -1.62 5.65 20.28
N PRO A 291 -0.48 5.46 20.97
CA PRO A 291 0.73 5.03 20.31
C PRO A 291 0.54 3.62 19.79
N LYS A 292 1.10 3.34 18.61
CA LYS A 292 0.94 2.07 17.93
C LYS A 292 2.32 1.49 17.59
N ALA A 293 2.52 0.20 17.87
CA ALA A 293 3.71 -0.52 17.42
C ALA A 293 3.82 -0.49 15.89
N PHE A 294 5.04 -0.36 15.39
CA PHE A 294 5.38 -0.41 13.97
C PHE A 294 6.73 -1.12 13.78
N ALA A 295 7.41 -0.96 12.67
CA ALA A 295 8.72 -1.55 12.46
C ALA A 295 9.64 -0.56 11.77
N VAL A 296 10.94 -0.67 12.04
CA VAL A 296 11.98 0.16 11.44
C VAL A 296 13.15 -0.70 10.99
N GLY A 297 13.91 -0.23 10.01
CA GLY A 297 15.08 -0.95 9.55
C GLY A 297 15.71 -0.33 8.32
N VAL A 298 16.17 -1.20 7.43
CA VAL A 298 16.95 -0.83 6.25
C VAL A 298 16.30 -1.33 4.97
N ARG A 299 16.60 -0.73 3.83
CA ARG A 299 16.43 -1.33 2.51
C ARG A 299 17.68 -2.15 2.17
N MET A 300 17.46 -3.35 1.71
CA MET A 300 18.53 -4.26 1.32
C MET A 300 18.35 -4.68 -0.14
N GLU A 301 19.41 -4.57 -0.94
CA GLU A 301 19.43 -4.90 -2.35
C GLU A 301 20.27 -6.15 -2.64
N HIS A 302 19.73 -6.99 -3.53
CA HIS A 302 20.38 -8.17 -4.09
C HIS A 302 20.16 -8.21 -5.60
N PRO A 303 21.02 -8.89 -6.38
CA PRO A 303 20.74 -9.14 -7.79
C PRO A 303 19.40 -9.87 -7.95
N GLN A 304 18.51 -9.36 -8.82
CA GLN A 304 17.22 -10.01 -9.08
C GLN A 304 17.39 -11.43 -9.62
N GLU A 305 18.44 -11.64 -10.40
CA GLU A 305 18.80 -12.95 -10.95
C GLU A 305 19.05 -13.99 -9.85
N MET A 306 19.74 -13.62 -8.77
CA MET A 306 19.95 -14.50 -7.60
C MET A 306 18.60 -14.95 -7.01
N ILE A 307 17.65 -14.02 -6.89
CA ILE A 307 16.32 -14.32 -6.36
C ILE A 307 15.52 -15.21 -7.34
N ASN A 308 15.60 -14.92 -8.64
CA ASN A 308 14.93 -15.72 -9.66
C ASN A 308 15.42 -17.18 -9.63
N LYS A 309 16.73 -17.40 -9.59
CA LYS A 309 17.32 -18.73 -9.50
C LYS A 309 16.93 -19.46 -8.23
N ASP A 310 16.96 -18.77 -7.10
CA ASP A 310 16.50 -19.38 -5.84
C ASP A 310 15.03 -19.77 -5.90
N GLN A 311 14.15 -18.93 -6.46
CA GLN A 311 12.72 -19.19 -6.45
C GLN A 311 12.25 -20.13 -7.56
N TYR A 312 12.85 -20.07 -8.76
CA TYR A 312 12.41 -20.82 -9.94
C TYR A 312 13.34 -21.97 -10.35
N GLY A 313 14.58 -21.99 -9.88
CA GLY A 313 15.63 -22.91 -10.30
C GLY A 313 16.63 -22.26 -11.26
N GLU A 314 17.78 -22.93 -11.50
CA GLU A 314 18.87 -22.39 -12.32
C GLU A 314 18.45 -22.10 -13.77
N HIS A 315 17.55 -22.92 -14.33
CA HIS A 315 17.06 -22.81 -15.70
C HIS A 315 15.55 -22.58 -15.68
N TYR A 316 15.14 -21.32 -15.64
CA TYR A 316 13.73 -20.91 -15.68
C TYR A 316 13.42 -20.14 -16.97
N PRO A 317 12.15 -20.20 -17.47
CA PRO A 317 11.76 -19.47 -18.68
C PRO A 317 11.80 -17.95 -18.48
N ASP A 318 12.31 -17.21 -19.47
CA ASP A 318 12.46 -15.75 -19.44
C ASP A 318 11.13 -14.98 -19.31
N PHE A 319 10.02 -15.61 -19.72
CA PHE A 319 8.69 -14.99 -19.61
C PHE A 319 8.12 -14.99 -18.19
N LEU A 320 8.80 -15.62 -17.21
CA LEU A 320 8.34 -15.56 -15.82
C LEU A 320 8.56 -14.17 -15.22
N PRO A 321 7.63 -13.70 -14.39
CA PRO A 321 7.81 -12.42 -13.72
C PRO A 321 8.99 -12.48 -12.76
N ALA A 322 9.62 -11.33 -12.52
CA ALA A 322 10.64 -11.20 -11.48
C ALA A 322 10.15 -11.78 -10.14
N ALA A 323 10.93 -12.70 -9.59
CA ALA A 323 10.52 -13.51 -8.44
C ALA A 323 10.46 -12.67 -7.14
N PRO A 324 9.37 -12.73 -6.38
CA PRO A 324 9.28 -12.15 -5.06
C PRO A 324 9.59 -13.17 -3.97
N TYR A 325 10.04 -12.69 -2.80
CA TYR A 325 10.19 -13.50 -1.59
C TYR A 325 9.59 -12.82 -0.36
N LYS A 326 9.41 -13.60 0.71
CA LYS A 326 9.03 -13.13 2.04
C LYS A 326 9.75 -13.96 3.08
N LEU A 327 10.52 -13.31 3.96
CA LEU A 327 11.30 -13.92 5.01
C LEU A 327 10.89 -13.36 6.37
N THR A 328 10.93 -14.22 7.40
CA THR A 328 10.63 -13.85 8.78
C THR A 328 11.55 -14.62 9.72
N ALA A 329 11.95 -13.99 10.81
CA ALA A 329 12.73 -14.59 11.89
C ALA A 329 12.19 -14.10 13.24
N ASN A 330 12.16 -14.97 14.23
CA ASN A 330 11.94 -14.63 15.63
C ASN A 330 13.27 -14.77 16.34
N LEU A 331 13.74 -13.70 16.96
CA LEU A 331 15.02 -13.64 17.63
C LEU A 331 14.91 -14.07 19.09
N LYS A 332 16.07 -14.44 19.69
CA LYS A 332 16.14 -14.84 21.10
C LYS A 332 15.74 -13.71 22.07
N ASN A 333 15.96 -12.46 21.66
CA ASN A 333 15.55 -11.27 22.43
C ASN A 333 14.05 -10.97 22.33
N GLY A 334 13.25 -11.84 21.72
CA GLY A 334 11.79 -11.70 21.56
C GLY A 334 11.37 -10.82 20.39
N ARG A 335 12.29 -10.19 19.65
CA ARG A 335 11.94 -9.34 18.51
C ARG A 335 11.68 -10.16 17.24
N GLY A 336 10.69 -9.72 16.48
CA GLY A 336 10.46 -10.20 15.13
C GLY A 336 11.26 -9.39 14.12
N VAL A 337 11.97 -10.07 13.21
CA VAL A 337 12.60 -9.47 12.04
C VAL A 337 11.94 -10.05 10.79
N TYR A 338 11.59 -9.21 9.85
CA TYR A 338 10.91 -9.68 8.64
C TYR A 338 11.17 -8.77 7.43
N THR A 339 11.00 -9.36 6.25
CA THR A 339 11.02 -8.61 5.00
C THR A 339 9.66 -8.00 4.75
N PHE A 340 9.66 -6.73 4.33
CA PHE A 340 8.45 -5.99 4.05
C PHE A 340 8.57 -5.23 2.73
N CYS A 341 7.47 -5.06 2.01
CA CYS A 341 7.42 -4.31 0.75
C CYS A 341 8.61 -4.64 -0.20
N MET A 342 8.88 -5.95 -0.40
CA MET A 342 9.90 -6.41 -1.33
C MET A 342 9.51 -5.99 -2.76
N CYS A 343 10.41 -5.33 -3.47
CA CYS A 343 10.23 -4.80 -4.82
C CYS A 343 11.11 -5.58 -5.80
N PRO A 344 10.56 -6.58 -6.50
CA PRO A 344 11.30 -7.30 -7.53
C PRO A 344 11.69 -6.35 -8.67
N GLY A 345 12.93 -6.47 -9.19
CA GLY A 345 13.40 -5.63 -10.29
C GLY A 345 13.11 -4.14 -10.06
N GLY A 346 13.34 -3.65 -8.84
CA GLY A 346 12.93 -2.32 -8.40
C GLY A 346 14.07 -1.44 -7.91
N TYR A 347 13.69 -0.30 -7.39
CA TYR A 347 14.61 0.76 -6.96
C TYR A 347 14.36 1.11 -5.49
N VAL A 348 15.42 1.42 -4.77
CA VAL A 348 15.31 2.15 -3.50
C VAL A 348 15.06 3.63 -3.86
N VAL A 349 14.21 4.29 -3.09
CA VAL A 349 13.90 5.71 -3.33
C VAL A 349 14.13 6.54 -2.09
N ASN A 350 14.65 7.76 -2.27
CA ASN A 350 14.60 8.77 -1.22
C ASN A 350 13.14 9.22 -1.05
N ALA A 351 12.54 8.86 0.07
CA ALA A 351 11.14 9.10 0.40
C ALA A 351 10.95 10.13 1.53
N SER A 352 11.92 11.03 1.68
CA SER A 352 11.87 12.13 2.66
C SER A 352 10.68 13.05 2.42
N SER A 353 10.14 13.62 3.49
CA SER A 353 9.05 14.61 3.41
C SER A 353 9.19 15.74 4.45
N GLU A 354 10.20 15.71 5.29
CA GLU A 354 10.52 16.77 6.25
C GLU A 354 11.98 17.22 6.04
N PRO A 355 12.29 18.53 6.10
CA PRO A 355 13.66 19.02 5.99
C PRO A 355 14.59 18.40 7.02
N HIS A 356 15.83 18.12 6.63
CA HIS A 356 16.87 17.52 7.48
C HIS A 356 16.52 16.15 8.07
N ARG A 357 15.58 15.43 7.48
CA ARG A 357 15.16 14.07 7.83
C ARG A 357 15.13 13.21 6.58
N LEU A 358 15.78 12.06 6.66
CA LEU A 358 15.92 11.19 5.52
C LEU A 358 15.25 9.84 5.77
N ALA A 359 14.33 9.49 4.92
CA ALA A 359 13.69 8.18 4.88
C ALA A 359 13.85 7.55 3.51
N VAL A 360 13.96 6.22 3.46
CA VAL A 360 13.96 5.45 2.21
C VAL A 360 12.71 4.59 2.11
N ASN A 361 12.32 4.26 0.88
CA ASN A 361 11.31 3.27 0.57
C ASN A 361 11.72 2.51 -0.70
N GLY A 362 10.89 1.62 -1.21
CA GLY A 362 11.11 0.91 -2.46
C GLY A 362 9.98 1.11 -3.44
N MET A 363 10.32 1.15 -4.71
CA MET A 363 9.37 1.19 -5.81
C MET A 363 9.77 0.25 -6.93
N SER A 364 8.84 -0.08 -7.81
CA SER A 364 9.13 -0.68 -9.10
C SER A 364 8.17 -0.19 -10.18
N TYR A 365 8.63 -0.25 -11.42
CA TYR A 365 7.78 -0.09 -12.59
C TYR A 365 6.99 -1.36 -12.88
N SER A 366 6.00 -1.26 -13.74
CA SER A 366 5.12 -2.39 -14.09
C SER A 366 5.87 -3.60 -14.64
N LYS A 367 6.96 -3.39 -15.39
CA LYS A 367 7.80 -4.45 -15.95
C LYS A 367 8.68 -5.17 -14.93
N ARG A 368 9.02 -4.51 -13.80
CA ARG A 368 9.95 -5.05 -12.80
C ARG A 368 11.27 -5.55 -13.39
N ASP A 369 11.84 -4.77 -14.30
CA ASP A 369 13.00 -5.10 -15.13
C ASP A 369 14.33 -4.50 -14.62
N GLY A 370 14.32 -3.95 -13.39
CA GLY A 370 15.55 -3.50 -12.73
C GLY A 370 16.49 -4.67 -12.40
N GLN A 371 17.79 -4.39 -12.33
CA GLN A 371 18.83 -5.40 -12.06
C GLN A 371 18.75 -5.96 -10.64
N ASN A 372 18.32 -5.15 -9.67
CA ASN A 372 18.24 -5.53 -8.27
C ASN A 372 16.79 -5.77 -7.84
N ALA A 373 16.64 -6.74 -6.95
CA ALA A 373 15.53 -6.84 -6.03
C ALA A 373 15.86 -6.02 -4.78
N ASN A 374 14.93 -5.24 -4.25
CA ASN A 374 15.12 -4.62 -2.93
C ASN A 374 13.97 -4.93 -1.99
N THR A 375 14.25 -4.93 -0.69
CA THR A 375 13.26 -5.15 0.36
C THR A 375 13.59 -4.37 1.62
N ALA A 376 12.58 -3.92 2.33
CA ALA A 376 12.78 -3.51 3.71
C ALA A 376 13.06 -4.75 4.57
N VAL A 377 14.14 -4.73 5.35
CA VAL A 377 14.40 -5.64 6.46
C VAL A 377 14.17 -4.85 7.72
N ILE A 378 13.16 -5.22 8.47
CA ILE A 378 12.62 -4.39 9.55
C ILE A 378 12.43 -5.18 10.85
N VAL A 379 12.62 -4.50 11.96
CA VAL A 379 12.46 -4.97 13.33
C VAL A 379 11.25 -4.30 13.95
N THR A 380 10.40 -5.05 14.63
CA THR A 380 9.27 -4.50 15.37
C THR A 380 9.76 -3.63 16.53
N VAL A 381 9.16 -2.45 16.65
CA VAL A 381 9.35 -1.50 17.76
C VAL A 381 8.00 -1.18 18.39
N THR A 382 8.00 -0.99 19.70
CA THR A 382 6.82 -0.84 20.55
C THR A 382 6.90 0.47 21.37
N PRO A 383 5.83 0.87 22.07
CA PRO A 383 5.87 2.05 22.93
C PRO A 383 7.01 2.05 23.98
N GLU A 384 7.47 0.87 24.43
CA GLU A 384 8.62 0.74 25.31
C GLU A 384 9.91 1.25 24.65
N ASP A 385 10.08 1.01 23.34
CA ASP A 385 11.23 1.51 22.56
C ASP A 385 11.18 3.03 22.37
N PHE A 386 10.00 3.63 22.39
CA PHE A 386 9.83 5.08 22.26
C PHE A 386 10.13 5.82 23.58
N GLY A 387 10.18 5.10 24.70
CA GLY A 387 10.41 5.65 26.03
C GLY A 387 9.26 6.51 26.59
N SER A 388 8.06 6.46 25.98
CA SER A 388 6.90 7.24 26.38
C SER A 388 5.59 6.62 25.89
N SER A 389 4.54 6.74 26.69
CA SER A 389 3.17 6.38 26.33
C SER A 389 2.41 7.50 25.59
N HIS A 390 3.06 8.65 25.35
CA HIS A 390 2.44 9.74 24.60
C HIS A 390 2.03 9.29 23.20
N PRO A 391 0.81 9.63 22.71
CA PRO A 391 0.33 9.17 21.40
C PRO A 391 1.27 9.43 20.23
N LEU A 392 2.05 10.51 20.28
CA LEU A 392 3.00 10.91 19.23
C LEU A 392 4.45 10.45 19.49
N ALA A 393 4.73 9.69 20.56
CA ALA A 393 6.09 9.23 20.87
C ALA A 393 6.73 8.43 19.73
N GLY A 394 5.94 7.61 19.04
CA GLY A 394 6.41 6.87 17.85
C GLY A 394 6.78 7.78 16.67
N VAL A 395 6.14 8.94 16.52
CA VAL A 395 6.50 9.97 15.53
C VAL A 395 7.88 10.54 15.84
N GLU A 396 8.13 10.89 17.10
CA GLU A 396 9.43 11.45 17.52
C GLU A 396 10.55 10.40 17.40
N PHE A 397 10.24 9.13 17.69
CA PHE A 397 11.18 8.04 17.48
C PHE A 397 11.56 7.89 15.99
N GLN A 398 10.58 7.96 15.07
CA GLN A 398 10.85 7.96 13.63
C GLN A 398 11.72 9.17 13.23
N ARG A 399 11.40 10.37 13.70
CA ARG A 399 12.14 11.60 13.41
C ARG A 399 13.59 11.50 13.82
N LYS A 400 13.87 10.96 15.02
CA LYS A 400 15.24 10.76 15.50
C LYS A 400 16.05 9.84 14.58
N LEU A 401 15.46 8.73 14.11
CA LEU A 401 16.14 7.84 13.16
C LEU A 401 16.36 8.54 11.81
N GLU A 402 15.39 9.30 11.33
CA GLU A 402 15.47 10.03 10.06
C GLU A 402 16.53 11.17 10.13
N GLU A 403 16.67 11.82 11.26
CA GLU A 403 17.73 12.82 11.53
C GLU A 403 19.12 12.17 11.58
N ASN A 404 19.24 10.99 12.21
CA ASN A 404 20.46 10.21 12.21
C ASN A 404 20.84 9.80 10.78
N ALA A 405 19.89 9.32 9.99
CA ALA A 405 20.12 8.95 8.58
C ALA A 405 20.56 10.15 7.74
N TYR A 406 19.94 11.32 7.93
CA TYR A 406 20.32 12.55 7.27
C TYR A 406 21.76 12.96 7.58
N ARG A 407 22.18 12.86 8.86
CA ARG A 407 23.55 13.17 9.29
C ARG A 407 24.57 12.18 8.75
N GLU A 408 24.32 10.87 8.87
CA GLU A 408 25.23 9.83 8.37
C GLU A 408 25.42 9.90 6.84
N GLY A 409 24.36 10.25 6.11
CA GLY A 409 24.40 10.41 4.65
C GLY A 409 24.81 11.82 4.19
N ASN A 410 25.08 12.77 5.08
CA ASN A 410 25.34 14.17 4.74
C ASN A 410 24.27 14.72 3.76
N GLY A 411 22.99 14.50 4.10
CA GLY A 411 21.83 14.90 3.28
C GLY A 411 21.50 13.99 2.11
N LYS A 412 22.31 12.96 1.83
CA LYS A 412 22.12 11.94 0.80
C LYS A 412 21.73 10.61 1.42
N VAL A 413 21.17 9.70 0.65
CA VAL A 413 20.83 8.35 1.14
C VAL A 413 22.10 7.64 1.62
N PRO A 414 22.23 7.33 2.92
CA PRO A 414 23.39 6.58 3.43
C PRO A 414 23.34 5.13 2.96
N VAL A 415 24.47 4.66 2.43
CA VAL A 415 24.63 3.32 1.86
C VAL A 415 25.81 2.62 2.53
N GLN A 416 25.63 1.33 2.85
CA GLN A 416 26.66 0.49 3.48
C GLN A 416 26.60 -0.92 2.92
N LEU A 417 27.73 -1.62 2.81
CA LEU A 417 27.75 -3.04 2.52
C LEU A 417 27.44 -3.84 3.79
N PHE A 418 26.72 -4.95 3.67
CA PHE A 418 26.35 -5.76 4.83
C PHE A 418 27.58 -6.26 5.62
N GLY A 419 28.67 -6.62 4.97
CA GLY A 419 29.90 -7.02 5.63
C GLY A 419 30.52 -5.93 6.49
N ASP A 420 30.37 -4.65 6.12
CA ASP A 420 30.85 -3.49 6.88
C ASP A 420 29.84 -3.10 7.97
N PHE A 421 28.54 -3.26 7.71
CA PHE A 421 27.49 -3.13 8.72
C PHE A 421 27.73 -4.05 9.92
N CYS A 422 28.08 -5.32 9.67
CA CYS A 422 28.42 -6.27 10.73
C CYS A 422 29.63 -5.86 11.57
N LYS A 423 30.57 -5.13 10.99
CA LYS A 423 31.78 -4.64 11.66
C LYS A 423 31.62 -3.26 12.28
N ASN A 424 30.48 -2.62 12.08
CA ASN A 424 30.20 -1.23 12.48
C ASN A 424 31.23 -0.22 11.92
N ILE A 425 31.64 -0.37 10.67
CA ILE A 425 32.56 0.53 9.97
C ILE A 425 31.90 1.11 8.71
N PRO A 426 32.18 2.35 8.33
CA PRO A 426 31.65 2.92 7.09
C PRO A 426 32.23 2.18 5.89
N SER A 427 31.41 1.95 4.85
CA SER A 427 31.89 1.42 3.58
C SER A 427 32.69 2.48 2.83
N GLN A 428 33.81 2.08 2.24
CA GLN A 428 34.70 2.95 1.46
C GLN A 428 34.54 2.76 -0.06
N LYS A 429 34.06 1.58 -0.47
CA LYS A 429 33.86 1.21 -1.88
C LYS A 429 32.67 0.26 -2.01
N LEU A 430 32.07 0.22 -3.19
CA LEU A 430 31.06 -0.76 -3.56
C LEU A 430 31.67 -2.13 -3.83
N GLY A 431 30.85 -3.18 -3.69
CA GLY A 431 31.15 -4.54 -4.15
C GLY A 431 30.67 -4.77 -5.59
N ASN A 432 30.24 -6.02 -5.86
CA ASN A 432 29.72 -6.40 -7.18
C ASN A 432 28.27 -5.90 -7.43
N ILE A 433 27.55 -5.53 -6.38
CA ILE A 433 26.20 -5.03 -6.49
C ILE A 433 26.23 -3.52 -6.54
N ILE A 434 25.76 -2.97 -7.65
CA ILE A 434 25.62 -1.53 -7.84
C ILE A 434 24.26 -1.09 -7.31
N PRO A 435 24.19 -0.13 -6.37
CA PRO A 435 22.93 0.36 -5.82
C PRO A 435 21.99 0.89 -6.90
N GLN A 436 20.73 0.48 -6.87
CA GLN A 436 19.68 1.06 -7.73
C GLN A 436 18.82 2.01 -6.90
N ILE A 437 19.32 3.23 -6.70
CA ILE A 437 18.71 4.25 -5.84
C ILE A 437 18.22 5.44 -6.68
N LYS A 438 16.97 5.82 -6.50
CA LYS A 438 16.40 7.09 -6.96
C LYS A 438 16.65 8.15 -5.89
N GLY A 439 17.53 9.08 -6.18
CA GLY A 439 18.08 10.07 -5.28
C GLY A 439 19.61 9.96 -5.16
N MET A 440 20.24 11.02 -4.65
CA MET A 440 21.68 11.02 -4.38
C MET A 440 21.97 10.09 -3.19
N TYR A 441 23.04 9.31 -3.28
CA TYR A 441 23.48 8.46 -2.17
C TYR A 441 24.95 8.70 -1.82
N GLN A 442 25.36 8.26 -0.64
CA GLN A 442 26.72 8.34 -0.15
C GLN A 442 27.07 7.08 0.66
N LEU A 443 28.27 6.57 0.48
CA LEU A 443 28.81 5.50 1.33
C LEU A 443 29.00 6.04 2.76
N ALA A 444 28.45 5.33 3.75
CA ALA A 444 28.37 5.79 5.11
C ALA A 444 28.32 4.60 6.10
N ASN A 445 28.04 4.86 7.38
CA ASN A 445 27.79 3.81 8.37
C ASN A 445 26.29 3.76 8.74
N VAL A 446 25.51 3.02 7.97
CA VAL A 446 24.06 2.87 8.19
C VAL A 446 23.73 2.27 9.55
N ARG A 447 24.62 1.44 10.13
CA ARG A 447 24.42 0.85 11.46
C ARG A 447 24.25 1.91 12.55
N ARG A 448 24.96 3.05 12.47
CA ARG A 448 24.89 4.15 13.44
C ARG A 448 23.57 4.90 13.49
N ILE A 449 22.68 4.69 12.52
CA ILE A 449 21.35 5.28 12.52
C ILE A 449 20.52 4.75 13.68
N PHE A 450 20.74 3.49 14.06
CA PHE A 450 19.89 2.74 14.97
C PHE A 450 20.46 2.66 16.39
N PRO A 451 19.60 2.53 17.42
CA PRO A 451 19.99 1.96 18.70
C PRO A 451 20.61 0.57 18.51
N GLU A 452 21.59 0.25 19.33
CA GLU A 452 22.39 -0.99 19.19
C GLU A 452 21.52 -2.25 19.12
N ILE A 453 20.52 -2.37 20.00
CA ILE A 453 19.59 -3.50 20.03
C ILE A 453 18.82 -3.71 18.71
N ILE A 454 18.52 -2.64 18.01
CA ILE A 454 17.83 -2.72 16.70
C ILE A 454 18.84 -3.10 15.62
N ALA A 455 20.04 -2.51 15.63
CA ALA A 455 21.11 -2.84 14.69
C ALA A 455 21.54 -4.31 14.80
N ASP A 456 21.70 -4.83 16.02
CA ASP A 456 22.01 -6.24 16.29
C ASP A 456 20.88 -7.16 15.83
N SER A 457 19.64 -6.79 16.10
CA SER A 457 18.47 -7.54 15.64
C SER A 457 18.39 -7.62 14.12
N LEU A 458 18.69 -6.52 13.40
CA LEU A 458 18.77 -6.52 11.93
C LEU A 458 19.87 -7.47 11.45
N GLN A 459 21.07 -7.39 12.02
CA GLN A 459 22.20 -8.27 11.66
C GLN A 459 21.85 -9.75 11.88
N GLU A 460 21.34 -10.11 13.07
CA GLU A 460 20.96 -11.48 13.40
C GLU A 460 19.85 -11.98 12.45
N GLY A 461 18.83 -11.17 12.22
CA GLY A 461 17.73 -11.52 11.32
C GLY A 461 18.19 -11.76 9.87
N ILE A 462 19.09 -10.92 9.34
CA ILE A 462 19.67 -11.09 8.01
C ILE A 462 20.47 -12.40 7.92
N CYS A 463 21.25 -12.73 8.94
CA CYS A 463 21.99 -13.99 9.00
C CYS A 463 21.04 -15.22 9.04
N ILE A 464 19.92 -15.13 9.74
CA ILE A 464 18.90 -16.19 9.75
C ILE A 464 18.23 -16.30 8.36
N PHE A 465 18.02 -15.20 7.65
CA PHE A 465 17.45 -15.23 6.31
C PHE A 465 18.33 -15.95 5.30
N ASP A 466 19.64 -15.91 5.45
CA ASP A 466 20.60 -16.64 4.60
C ASP A 466 20.38 -18.15 4.60
N GLN A 467 19.90 -18.71 5.72
CA GLN A 467 19.55 -20.14 5.82
C GLN A 467 18.29 -20.49 4.98
N LYS A 468 17.44 -19.50 4.69
CA LYS A 468 16.20 -19.69 3.94
C LYS A 468 16.34 -19.29 2.47
N LEU A 469 17.22 -18.37 2.18
CA LEU A 469 17.56 -17.87 0.86
C LEU A 469 19.08 -17.73 0.79
N PRO A 470 19.79 -18.74 0.29
CA PRO A 470 21.25 -18.76 0.24
C PRO A 470 21.85 -17.55 -0.47
N GLY A 471 22.84 -16.93 0.14
CA GLY A 471 23.45 -15.69 -0.34
C GLY A 471 22.73 -14.41 0.09
N TYR A 472 21.73 -14.49 0.94
CA TYR A 472 21.05 -13.30 1.46
C TYR A 472 21.96 -12.43 2.32
N ALA A 473 22.78 -13.04 3.19
CA ALA A 473 23.77 -12.37 4.04
C ALA A 473 25.15 -12.17 3.37
N ARG A 474 25.19 -12.14 2.03
CA ARG A 474 26.43 -11.88 1.29
C ARG A 474 27.06 -10.55 1.71
N LYS A 475 28.37 -10.51 1.85
CA LYS A 475 29.09 -9.34 2.40
C LYS A 475 28.95 -8.08 1.57
N ASP A 476 28.74 -8.21 0.26
CA ASP A 476 28.56 -7.12 -0.70
C ASP A 476 27.10 -6.78 -0.98
N ALA A 477 26.13 -7.36 -0.25
CA ALA A 477 24.75 -6.90 -0.30
C ALA A 477 24.68 -5.44 0.13
N VAL A 478 23.90 -4.64 -0.59
CA VAL A 478 23.78 -3.20 -0.36
C VAL A 478 22.68 -2.92 0.65
N ILE A 479 23.00 -2.13 1.66
CA ILE A 479 22.07 -1.66 2.68
C ILE A 479 21.93 -0.14 2.57
N SER A 480 20.71 0.37 2.60
CA SER A 480 20.41 1.79 2.68
C SER A 480 19.42 2.09 3.80
N GLY A 481 19.54 3.25 4.44
CA GLY A 481 18.70 3.63 5.59
C GLY A 481 18.19 5.07 5.48
N VAL A 482 17.12 5.35 6.22
CA VAL A 482 16.36 4.48 7.13
C VAL A 482 14.97 4.17 6.57
N GLU A 483 14.54 2.94 6.63
CA GLU A 483 13.13 2.58 6.45
C GLU A 483 12.42 2.75 7.80
N SER A 484 11.82 3.92 8.01
CA SER A 484 11.17 4.30 9.28
C SER A 484 9.64 4.32 9.19
N ARG A 485 9.10 4.35 7.96
CA ARG A 485 7.68 4.63 7.69
C ARG A 485 6.93 3.43 7.14
N THR A 486 7.08 2.28 7.82
CA THR A 486 6.45 1.02 7.41
C THR A 486 4.95 0.96 7.68
N SER A 487 4.48 1.68 8.69
CA SER A 487 3.08 1.88 9.04
C SER A 487 2.92 3.09 9.97
N SER A 488 1.67 3.52 10.21
CA SER A 488 1.41 4.62 11.13
C SER A 488 1.88 4.28 12.55
N PRO A 489 2.60 5.18 13.22
CA PRO A 489 2.98 5.05 14.63
C PRO A 489 1.85 5.44 15.59
N VAL A 490 0.71 5.91 15.05
CA VAL A 490 -0.44 6.42 15.79
C VAL A 490 -1.69 5.65 15.38
N ARG A 491 -2.58 5.43 16.34
CA ARG A 491 -3.97 5.03 16.09
C ARG A 491 -4.90 6.14 16.56
N ILE A 492 -5.68 6.71 15.65
CA ILE A 492 -6.77 7.64 15.96
C ILE A 492 -8.01 6.80 16.27
N ILE A 493 -8.57 6.94 17.47
CA ILE A 493 -9.66 6.10 17.94
C ILE A 493 -10.96 6.46 17.22
N ARG A 494 -11.72 5.44 16.83
CA ARG A 494 -13.05 5.55 16.25
C ARG A 494 -13.97 4.46 16.80
N ASP A 495 -15.25 4.79 16.92
CA ASP A 495 -16.30 3.87 17.40
C ASP A 495 -16.85 2.98 16.28
N ASP A 496 -17.92 2.22 16.57
CA ASP A 496 -18.58 1.35 15.59
C ASP A 496 -19.23 2.10 14.43
N SER A 497 -19.57 3.39 14.62
CA SER A 497 -20.03 4.28 13.55
C SER A 497 -18.86 4.85 12.72
N LEU A 498 -17.65 4.41 13.00
CA LEU A 498 -16.37 4.83 12.38
C LEU A 498 -16.03 6.31 12.61
N GLN A 499 -16.67 6.95 13.58
CA GLN A 499 -16.38 8.31 13.98
C GLN A 499 -15.47 8.38 15.22
N SER A 500 -14.74 9.48 15.35
CA SER A 500 -14.06 9.79 16.61
C SER A 500 -15.08 10.30 17.66
N GLU A 501 -14.63 10.60 18.88
CA GLU A 501 -15.46 11.27 19.90
C GLU A 501 -15.98 12.62 19.42
N ILE A 502 -15.23 13.34 18.61
CA ILE A 502 -15.72 14.55 17.92
C ILE A 502 -16.56 14.09 16.73
N ARG A 503 -17.89 14.23 16.86
CA ARG A 503 -18.82 13.80 15.82
C ARG A 503 -18.60 14.56 14.51
N GLY A 504 -18.70 13.83 13.40
CA GLY A 504 -18.40 14.35 12.06
C GLY A 504 -16.95 14.10 11.63
N ILE A 505 -16.05 13.66 12.53
CA ILE A 505 -14.69 13.27 12.18
C ILE A 505 -14.62 11.76 11.98
N TYR A 506 -14.19 11.33 10.78
CA TYR A 506 -14.03 9.93 10.39
C TYR A 506 -12.55 9.62 10.15
N PRO A 507 -11.83 9.06 11.15
CA PRO A 507 -10.47 8.60 10.96
C PRO A 507 -10.42 7.43 9.96
N CYS A 508 -9.61 7.54 8.90
CA CYS A 508 -9.62 6.60 7.79
C CYS A 508 -8.22 6.15 7.35
N GLY A 509 -8.11 4.90 6.98
CA GLY A 509 -6.97 4.32 6.30
C GLY A 509 -5.74 4.11 7.16
N GLU A 510 -4.56 4.19 6.54
CA GLU A 510 -3.29 3.89 7.18
C GLU A 510 -2.89 4.96 8.21
N GLY A 511 -3.11 6.23 7.92
CA GLY A 511 -2.82 7.32 8.86
C GLY A 511 -3.56 7.16 10.18
N ALA A 512 -4.81 6.76 10.13
CA ALA A 512 -5.61 6.47 11.31
C ALA A 512 -5.25 5.14 12.01
N GLY A 513 -4.34 4.33 11.44
CA GLY A 513 -3.86 3.09 12.03
C GLY A 513 -4.73 1.85 11.74
N TYR A 514 -5.64 1.91 10.76
CA TYR A 514 -6.58 0.81 10.42
C TYR A 514 -6.20 0.05 9.15
N ALA A 515 -5.19 0.48 8.43
CA ALA A 515 -4.70 -0.16 7.22
C ALA A 515 -3.16 -0.19 7.20
N GLY A 516 -2.58 -0.95 6.28
CA GLY A 516 -1.13 -1.06 6.11
C GLY A 516 -0.76 -1.38 4.65
N GLY A 517 -1.31 -0.64 3.69
CA GLY A 517 -1.02 -0.78 2.26
C GLY A 517 -2.19 -0.34 1.39
N ILE A 518 -1.97 -0.26 0.07
CA ILE A 518 -2.90 0.32 -0.91
C ILE A 518 -4.30 -0.29 -0.79
N THR A 519 -4.43 -1.61 -0.93
CA THR A 519 -5.75 -2.27 -0.96
C THR A 519 -6.47 -2.17 0.38
N SER A 520 -5.80 -2.37 1.51
CA SER A 520 -6.44 -2.27 2.83
C SER A 520 -6.88 -0.84 3.14
N ALA A 521 -6.11 0.18 2.71
CA ALA A 521 -6.49 1.58 2.85
C ALA A 521 -7.69 1.93 1.96
N ALA A 522 -7.71 1.47 0.71
CA ALA A 522 -8.83 1.61 -0.20
C ALA A 522 -10.11 0.95 0.34
N MET A 523 -10.01 -0.28 0.89
CA MET A 523 -11.13 -0.98 1.53
C MET A 523 -11.69 -0.22 2.73
N ASP A 524 -10.83 0.39 3.54
CA ASP A 524 -11.28 1.20 4.67
C ASP A 524 -11.96 2.50 4.19
N GLY A 525 -11.47 3.12 3.10
CA GLY A 525 -12.13 4.24 2.42
C GLY A 525 -13.54 3.88 1.91
N ILE A 526 -13.67 2.72 1.26
CA ILE A 526 -14.99 2.20 0.83
C ILE A 526 -15.90 1.99 2.05
N LYS A 527 -15.37 1.40 3.13
CA LYS A 527 -16.15 1.17 4.37
C LYS A 527 -16.66 2.47 4.99
N ILE A 528 -15.85 3.54 4.98
CA ILE A 528 -16.29 4.87 5.43
C ILE A 528 -17.38 5.42 4.50
N ALA A 529 -17.22 5.32 3.19
CA ALA A 529 -18.23 5.76 2.23
C ALA A 529 -19.58 5.04 2.43
N GLU A 530 -19.54 3.72 2.68
CA GLU A 530 -20.73 2.93 3.01
C GLU A 530 -21.44 3.42 4.28
N MET A 531 -20.68 3.74 5.34
CA MET A 531 -21.22 4.24 6.60
C MET A 531 -21.87 5.60 6.42
N ILE A 532 -21.22 6.49 5.64
CA ILE A 532 -21.78 7.80 5.30
C ILE A 532 -23.07 7.64 4.48
N ALA A 533 -23.04 6.81 3.43
CA ALA A 533 -24.19 6.58 2.58
C ALA A 533 -25.37 5.94 3.32
N GLY A 534 -25.12 4.99 4.22
CA GLY A 534 -26.15 4.38 5.07
C GLY A 534 -26.77 5.35 6.09
N THR A 535 -26.14 6.50 6.33
CA THR A 535 -26.63 7.54 7.24
C THR A 535 -27.32 8.68 6.50
N TYR A 536 -26.72 9.14 5.42
CA TYR A 536 -27.13 10.33 4.69
C TYR A 536 -27.76 10.00 3.33
N ARG A 537 -28.65 10.87 2.83
CA ARG A 537 -29.12 10.83 1.46
C ARG A 537 -28.15 11.58 0.53
N PRO A 538 -28.06 11.21 -0.77
CA PRO A 538 -27.29 11.97 -1.75
C PRO A 538 -27.76 13.43 -1.83
N LEU A 539 -26.86 14.32 -2.26
CA LEU A 539 -27.19 15.71 -2.50
C LEU A 539 -28.06 15.80 -3.77
N GLU A 540 -29.17 16.55 -3.69
CA GLU A 540 -29.98 16.80 -4.86
C GLU A 540 -29.16 17.58 -5.90
N THR A 541 -29.27 17.18 -7.16
CA THR A 541 -28.74 17.99 -8.27
C THR A 541 -29.56 19.25 -8.34
N GLU A 542 -28.96 20.43 -8.15
CA GLU A 542 -29.58 21.67 -8.55
C GLU A 542 -30.01 21.54 -10.02
N LYS A 543 -31.33 21.62 -10.28
CA LYS A 543 -31.92 21.51 -11.61
C LYS A 543 -31.57 22.74 -12.45
#